data_7f3b83b69fb981b3b918050ad42f89b5
#
_entry.id   7f3b83b69fb981b3b918050ad42f89b5
#
_cell.length_a   1.000
_cell.length_b   1.000
_cell.length_c   1.000
_cell.angle_alpha   90.00
_cell.angle_beta   90.00
_cell.angle_gamma   90.00
#
_symmetry.space_group_name_H-M   'P 1'
#
loop_
_entity.id
_entity.type
_entity.pdbx_description
1 polymer ?
#
loop_
_entity_poly.entity_id
_entity_poly.type
_entity_poly.pdbx_seq_one_letter_code
_entity_poly.pdbx_strand_id
1 'polypeptide(L)'
;MFDKLTELISNGEYNEALYEFQEEFFHIDERTPNEAAKLCILEASLWEVLSDSQAEFDAIARGLSYNPGDYELFYMLGLYYLNLNIDQAYLCMEMAAFYCDDEADREVILDTLSDLKCTPSVRVRNTSIMILSYNDLEIMKDCIKSVEDFCPAGTFEIVVVDNASTQEGVREYLREKRDSADYPFILIENEENVGFPKGCNIGAASCNKDNDIFFLNNDAVLMQNSLFFLRMGLYDSRDVGSCSAFSNSASLQEVDTDDLWDERPPYKEAVEIFRKYARKNSVPKHLPYIKRFRLTGFALLLSRDAIGSIASDGQVFDEAFSPAYFEDDDLGIRLARAGFDQYLCSNSFIYHNGGNGSFGASKGMEEGRQRFIDKWGFDIWGYSLPWFEAADAVIELAKERKGYLKVLDFTCGFGATASYIKSQCPGVFVAGVCRTSFEAGIARHMTDDVVYGELNTVRLPWKSHSFDVVLAETLFVNKARIGEMLREGGIHIGNDREDEK
;
A
#
# COMPACT_ATOMS: atom_id res chain seq x y z
N MET A 1 35.77 -16.18 2.82
CA MET A 1 34.67 -16.04 1.88
C MET A 1 34.51 -14.57 1.44
N PHE A 2 34.06 -13.64 2.29
CA PHE A 2 33.84 -12.24 1.89
C PHE A 2 35.09 -11.59 1.27
N ASP A 3 36.27 -11.76 1.85
CA ASP A 3 37.53 -11.24 1.30
C ASP A 3 37.82 -11.79 -0.10
N LYS A 4 37.53 -13.08 -0.37
CA LYS A 4 37.66 -13.70 -1.67
C LYS A 4 36.73 -13.06 -2.71
N LEU A 5 35.44 -12.87 -2.37
CA LEU A 5 34.47 -12.23 -3.26
C LEU A 5 34.87 -10.78 -3.55
N THR A 6 35.27 -10.03 -2.51
CA THR A 6 35.75 -8.65 -2.67
C THR A 6 36.99 -8.58 -3.57
N GLU A 7 37.93 -9.52 -3.43
CA GLU A 7 39.11 -9.58 -4.29
C GLU A 7 38.75 -9.89 -5.76
N LEU A 8 37.87 -10.90 -6.00
CA LEU A 8 37.41 -11.23 -7.35
C LEU A 8 36.73 -10.05 -8.04
N ILE A 9 35.84 -9.35 -7.33
CA ILE A 9 35.15 -8.16 -7.87
C ILE A 9 36.18 -7.06 -8.18
N SER A 10 37.09 -6.78 -7.26
CA SER A 10 38.10 -5.73 -7.42
C SER A 10 39.09 -6.01 -8.56
N ASN A 11 39.38 -7.27 -8.82
CA ASN A 11 40.23 -7.71 -9.90
C ASN A 11 39.52 -7.75 -11.27
N GLY A 12 38.19 -7.58 -11.32
CA GLY A 12 37.38 -7.72 -12.52
C GLY A 12 37.10 -9.17 -12.94
N GLU A 13 37.30 -10.13 -12.04
CA GLU A 13 37.05 -11.57 -12.24
C GLU A 13 35.59 -11.90 -12.01
N TYR A 14 34.68 -11.23 -12.76
CA TYR A 14 33.26 -11.22 -12.50
C TYR A 14 32.57 -12.58 -12.69
N ASN A 15 33.03 -13.40 -13.66
CA ASN A 15 32.45 -14.74 -13.87
C ASN A 15 32.79 -15.68 -12.72
N GLU A 16 34.00 -15.59 -12.18
CA GLU A 16 34.43 -16.33 -11.02
C GLU A 16 33.67 -15.87 -9.77
N ALA A 17 33.44 -14.57 -9.62
CA ALA A 17 32.63 -14.01 -8.54
C ALA A 17 31.19 -14.53 -8.61
N LEU A 18 30.54 -14.53 -9.79
CA LEU A 18 29.18 -15.06 -9.99
C LEU A 18 29.07 -16.55 -9.65
N TYR A 19 30.07 -17.34 -10.02
CA TYR A 19 30.11 -18.76 -9.65
C TYR A 19 30.21 -18.94 -8.13
N GLU A 20 31.09 -18.16 -7.48
CA GLU A 20 31.25 -18.21 -6.02
C GLU A 20 29.97 -17.79 -5.29
N PHE A 21 29.25 -16.75 -5.78
CA PHE A 21 27.95 -16.38 -5.25
C PHE A 21 26.93 -17.53 -5.34
N GLN A 22 26.87 -18.26 -6.45
CA GLN A 22 25.96 -19.40 -6.60
C GLN A 22 26.24 -20.48 -5.55
N GLU A 23 27.50 -20.83 -5.30
CA GLU A 23 27.91 -21.79 -4.28
C GLU A 23 27.54 -21.31 -2.86
N GLU A 24 27.78 -20.02 -2.56
CA GLU A 24 27.48 -19.46 -1.25
C GLU A 24 25.96 -19.35 -0.98
N PHE A 25 25.16 -18.98 -1.99
CA PHE A 25 23.70 -18.95 -1.87
C PHE A 25 23.09 -20.34 -1.76
N PHE A 26 23.74 -21.38 -2.29
CA PHE A 26 23.31 -22.76 -2.07
C PHE A 26 23.39 -23.17 -0.59
N HIS A 27 24.30 -22.56 0.18
CA HIS A 27 24.50 -22.79 1.60
C HIS A 27 23.97 -21.66 2.48
N ILE A 28 23.07 -20.80 1.98
CA ILE A 28 22.63 -19.59 2.67
C ILE A 28 21.94 -19.86 4.00
N ASP A 29 21.22 -20.99 4.11
CA ASP A 29 20.52 -21.39 5.35
C ASP A 29 21.48 -21.70 6.53
N GLU A 30 22.77 -21.90 6.25
CA GLU A 30 23.82 -22.10 7.25
C GLU A 30 24.38 -20.77 7.77
N ARG A 31 23.99 -19.62 7.18
CA ARG A 31 24.47 -18.30 7.50
C ARG A 31 23.58 -17.58 8.51
N THR A 32 24.18 -16.72 9.30
CA THR A 32 23.39 -15.75 10.08
C THR A 32 22.70 -14.73 9.16
N PRO A 33 21.58 -14.11 9.60
CA PRO A 33 20.91 -13.06 8.80
C PRO A 33 21.85 -11.93 8.35
N ASN A 34 22.79 -11.51 9.20
CA ASN A 34 23.75 -10.45 8.86
C ASN A 34 24.79 -10.92 7.81
N GLU A 35 25.26 -12.17 7.89
CA GLU A 35 26.16 -12.72 6.87
C GLU A 35 25.45 -12.88 5.52
N ALA A 36 24.17 -13.31 5.54
CA ALA A 36 23.36 -13.41 4.33
C ALA A 36 23.10 -12.02 3.71
N ALA A 37 22.81 -10.99 4.51
CA ALA A 37 22.67 -9.61 4.04
C ALA A 37 23.99 -9.10 3.44
N LYS A 38 25.14 -9.33 4.12
CA LYS A 38 26.45 -8.94 3.59
C LYS A 38 26.80 -9.60 2.27
N LEU A 39 26.39 -10.86 2.06
CA LEU A 39 26.56 -11.52 0.77
C LEU A 39 25.75 -10.81 -0.33
N CYS A 40 24.51 -10.40 -0.01
CA CYS A 40 23.67 -9.63 -0.92
C CYS A 40 24.23 -8.24 -1.22
N ILE A 41 24.88 -7.56 -0.27
CA ILE A 41 25.57 -6.27 -0.49
C ILE A 41 26.67 -6.43 -1.54
N LEU A 42 27.53 -7.44 -1.37
CA LEU A 42 28.61 -7.70 -2.35
C LEU A 42 28.08 -8.07 -3.73
N GLU A 43 26.99 -8.85 -3.76
CA GLU A 43 26.34 -9.20 -5.03
C GLU A 43 25.71 -7.98 -5.70
N ALA A 44 25.02 -7.10 -4.95
CA ALA A 44 24.47 -5.86 -5.49
C ALA A 44 25.58 -4.95 -6.04
N SER A 45 26.70 -4.82 -5.33
CA SER A 45 27.89 -4.08 -5.82
C SER A 45 28.45 -4.66 -7.11
N LEU A 46 28.44 -5.98 -7.28
CA LEU A 46 28.84 -6.63 -8.54
C LEU A 46 27.90 -6.26 -9.69
N TRP A 47 26.56 -6.32 -9.43
CA TRP A 47 25.56 -5.99 -10.45
C TRP A 47 25.57 -4.50 -10.83
N GLU A 48 25.87 -3.59 -9.88
CA GLU A 48 26.11 -2.17 -10.16
C GLU A 48 27.26 -2.00 -11.15
N VAL A 49 28.41 -2.65 -10.90
CA VAL A 49 29.57 -2.61 -11.81
C VAL A 49 29.22 -3.19 -13.19
N LEU A 50 28.42 -4.24 -13.24
CA LEU A 50 27.96 -4.86 -14.49
C LEU A 50 26.82 -4.07 -15.17
N SER A 51 26.31 -3.02 -14.53
CA SER A 51 25.18 -2.19 -15.00
C SER A 51 23.88 -2.99 -15.23
N ASP A 52 23.64 -4.03 -14.43
CA ASP A 52 22.37 -4.77 -14.39
C ASP A 52 21.53 -4.28 -13.22
N SER A 53 20.81 -3.19 -13.44
CA SER A 53 19.98 -2.54 -12.39
C SER A 53 18.88 -3.44 -11.86
N GLN A 54 18.37 -4.40 -12.63
CA GLN A 54 17.35 -5.32 -12.15
C GLN A 54 17.95 -6.32 -11.16
N ALA A 55 19.07 -6.93 -11.50
CA ALA A 55 19.77 -7.88 -10.64
C ALA A 55 20.31 -7.19 -9.37
N GLU A 56 20.78 -5.93 -9.48
CA GLU A 56 21.16 -5.08 -8.34
C GLU A 56 19.97 -4.90 -7.37
N PHE A 57 18.80 -4.47 -7.87
CA PHE A 57 17.60 -4.30 -7.05
C PHE A 57 17.16 -5.60 -6.39
N ASP A 58 17.19 -6.71 -7.12
CA ASP A 58 16.82 -8.03 -6.59
C ASP A 58 17.76 -8.50 -5.47
N ALA A 59 19.07 -8.20 -5.59
CA ALA A 59 20.06 -8.48 -4.55
C ALA A 59 19.79 -7.62 -3.29
N ILE A 60 19.54 -6.32 -3.46
CA ILE A 60 19.18 -5.41 -2.34
C ILE A 60 17.90 -5.89 -1.64
N ALA A 61 16.84 -6.20 -2.40
CA ALA A 61 15.57 -6.66 -1.87
C ALA A 61 15.73 -7.97 -1.07
N ARG A 62 16.50 -8.92 -1.60
CA ARG A 62 16.84 -10.17 -0.93
C ARG A 62 17.64 -9.93 0.35
N GLY A 63 18.62 -9.03 0.32
CA GLY A 63 19.40 -8.66 1.52
C GLY A 63 18.52 -8.10 2.64
N LEU A 64 17.59 -7.20 2.30
CA LEU A 64 16.63 -6.65 3.25
C LEU A 64 15.61 -7.68 3.77
N SER A 65 15.41 -8.82 3.08
CA SER A 65 14.61 -9.93 3.62
C SER A 65 15.34 -10.70 4.72
N TYR A 66 16.68 -10.74 4.67
CA TYR A 66 17.51 -11.33 5.72
C TYR A 66 17.71 -10.38 6.89
N ASN A 67 18.10 -9.14 6.62
CA ASN A 67 18.27 -8.08 7.61
C ASN A 67 17.49 -6.81 7.22
N PRO A 68 16.24 -6.65 7.67
CA PRO A 68 15.40 -5.50 7.30
C PRO A 68 15.85 -4.16 7.98
N GLY A 69 16.87 -4.17 8.80
CA GLY A 69 17.49 -2.99 9.41
C GLY A 69 18.92 -2.74 8.92
N ASP A 70 19.31 -3.27 7.78
CA ASP A 70 20.66 -3.08 7.24
C ASP A 70 20.80 -1.72 6.56
N TYR A 71 21.64 -0.85 7.14
CA TYR A 71 21.78 0.52 6.65
C TYR A 71 22.53 0.61 5.32
N GLU A 72 23.47 -0.30 5.04
CA GLU A 72 24.20 -0.31 3.77
C GLU A 72 23.22 -0.64 2.60
N LEU A 73 22.33 -1.61 2.81
CA LEU A 73 21.30 -1.95 1.82
C LEU A 73 20.30 -0.80 1.59
N PHE A 74 19.91 -0.06 2.62
CA PHE A 74 19.09 1.15 2.44
C PHE A 74 19.84 2.26 1.71
N TYR A 75 21.13 2.43 1.98
CA TYR A 75 21.97 3.38 1.27
C TYR A 75 22.08 3.02 -0.23
N MET A 76 22.38 1.74 -0.54
CA MET A 76 22.40 1.25 -1.93
C MET A 76 21.05 1.42 -2.63
N LEU A 77 19.94 1.12 -1.95
CA LEU A 77 18.60 1.36 -2.47
C LEU A 77 18.37 2.86 -2.75
N GLY A 78 18.89 3.73 -1.90
CA GLY A 78 18.87 5.18 -2.11
C GLY A 78 19.64 5.59 -3.36
N LEU A 79 20.85 5.06 -3.57
CA LEU A 79 21.64 5.28 -4.78
C LEU A 79 20.92 4.79 -6.04
N TYR A 80 20.30 3.61 -5.98
CA TYR A 80 19.48 3.07 -7.06
C TYR A 80 18.37 4.04 -7.48
N TYR A 81 17.67 4.67 -6.51
CA TYR A 81 16.58 5.59 -6.79
C TYR A 81 17.01 7.00 -7.19
N LEU A 82 18.26 7.42 -7.01
CA LEU A 82 18.71 8.80 -7.27
C LEU A 82 18.33 9.32 -8.65
N ASN A 83 18.42 8.47 -9.68
CA ASN A 83 18.10 8.83 -11.05
C ASN A 83 16.69 8.42 -11.50
N LEU A 84 15.95 7.70 -10.66
CA LEU A 84 14.61 7.21 -10.96
C LEU A 84 13.53 8.07 -10.28
N ASN A 85 13.68 8.25 -8.98
CA ASN A 85 12.75 9.00 -8.14
C ASN A 85 13.47 9.57 -6.91
N ILE A 86 13.74 10.87 -6.95
CA ILE A 86 14.53 11.53 -5.91
C ILE A 86 13.84 11.56 -4.54
N ASP A 87 12.51 11.56 -4.50
CA ASP A 87 11.75 11.48 -3.25
C ASP A 87 11.95 10.11 -2.59
N GLN A 88 11.92 9.04 -3.39
CA GLN A 88 12.19 7.69 -2.90
C GLN A 88 13.66 7.51 -2.49
N ALA A 89 14.60 8.11 -3.22
CA ALA A 89 16.00 8.15 -2.82
C ALA A 89 16.18 8.81 -1.44
N TYR A 90 15.54 9.96 -1.22
CA TYR A 90 15.54 10.67 0.07
C TYR A 90 15.03 9.77 1.22
N LEU A 91 13.90 9.07 1.01
CA LEU A 91 13.34 8.16 1.99
C LEU A 91 14.26 6.99 2.34
N CYS A 92 14.96 6.43 1.34
CA CYS A 92 15.93 5.37 1.56
C CYS A 92 17.13 5.87 2.38
N MET A 93 17.65 7.08 2.10
CA MET A 93 18.74 7.69 2.88
C MET A 93 18.30 8.01 4.31
N GLU A 94 17.04 8.41 4.52
CA GLU A 94 16.45 8.61 5.85
C GLU A 94 16.47 7.31 6.67
N MET A 95 16.13 6.17 6.04
CA MET A 95 16.18 4.86 6.69
C MET A 95 17.63 4.37 6.91
N ALA A 96 18.54 4.63 5.97
CA ALA A 96 19.95 4.34 6.15
C ALA A 96 20.52 5.09 7.37
N ALA A 97 20.23 6.39 7.52
CA ALA A 97 20.63 7.17 8.67
C ALA A 97 20.02 6.67 9.99
N PHE A 98 18.79 6.16 9.95
CA PHE A 98 18.07 5.61 11.10
C PHE A 98 18.72 4.33 11.63
N TYR A 99 19.11 3.42 10.74
CA TYR A 99 19.67 2.12 11.12
C TYR A 99 21.20 2.13 11.28
N CYS A 100 21.90 3.17 10.80
CA CYS A 100 23.35 3.25 10.88
C CYS A 100 23.82 3.49 12.31
N ASP A 101 24.65 2.58 12.85
CA ASP A 101 25.30 2.65 14.16
C ASP A 101 26.80 3.01 14.08
N ASP A 102 27.39 3.00 12.87
CA ASP A 102 28.76 3.49 12.63
C ASP A 102 28.79 5.02 12.49
N GLU A 103 29.62 5.71 13.27
CA GLU A 103 29.67 7.17 13.25
C GLU A 103 30.18 7.75 11.94
N ALA A 104 31.17 7.11 11.31
CA ALA A 104 31.78 7.62 10.08
C ALA A 104 30.84 7.45 8.88
N ASP A 105 30.22 6.28 8.75
CA ASP A 105 29.24 6.02 7.69
C ASP A 105 28.00 6.88 7.88
N ARG A 106 27.57 7.08 9.12
CA ARG A 106 26.43 7.93 9.45
C ARG A 106 26.66 9.39 9.04
N GLU A 107 27.87 9.92 9.22
CA GLU A 107 28.22 11.28 8.79
C GLU A 107 28.04 11.41 7.26
N VAL A 108 28.55 10.46 6.48
CA VAL A 108 28.40 10.43 5.03
C VAL A 108 26.94 10.35 4.59
N ILE A 109 26.14 9.50 5.27
CA ILE A 109 24.70 9.36 4.99
C ILE A 109 23.95 10.66 5.30
N LEU A 110 24.25 11.32 6.43
CA LEU A 110 23.62 12.57 6.82
C LEU A 110 24.00 13.73 5.90
N ASP A 111 25.22 13.79 5.40
CA ASP A 111 25.64 14.76 4.39
C ASP A 111 24.86 14.56 3.08
N THR A 112 24.78 13.32 2.62
CA THR A 112 23.98 12.97 1.43
C THR A 112 22.50 13.35 1.61
N LEU A 113 21.92 13.05 2.77
CA LEU A 113 20.53 13.39 3.10
C LEU A 113 20.31 14.91 3.14
N SER A 114 21.30 15.66 3.67
CA SER A 114 21.28 17.13 3.71
C SER A 114 21.30 17.73 2.30
N ASP A 115 22.14 17.20 1.41
CA ASP A 115 22.25 17.64 0.02
C ASP A 115 20.94 17.37 -0.75
N LEU A 116 20.36 16.18 -0.55
CA LEU A 116 19.04 15.84 -1.10
C LEU A 116 17.96 16.80 -0.59
N LYS A 117 17.93 17.10 0.69
CA LYS A 117 16.95 18.03 1.29
C LYS A 117 17.02 19.45 0.73
N CYS A 118 18.23 19.88 0.32
CA CYS A 118 18.44 21.16 -0.34
C CYS A 118 18.01 21.15 -1.81
N THR A 119 17.72 20.00 -2.39
CA THR A 119 17.29 19.85 -3.79
C THR A 119 15.83 20.28 -3.95
N PRO A 120 15.51 21.29 -4.78
CA PRO A 120 14.14 21.83 -4.87
C PRO A 120 13.08 20.84 -5.38
N SER A 121 13.49 19.73 -5.99
CA SER A 121 12.61 18.69 -6.51
C SER A 121 12.16 17.69 -5.43
N VAL A 122 12.84 17.61 -4.29
CA VAL A 122 12.45 16.75 -3.16
C VAL A 122 11.22 17.33 -2.48
N ARG A 123 10.16 16.53 -2.39
CA ARG A 123 8.85 16.92 -1.86
C ARG A 123 8.50 16.23 -0.55
N VAL A 124 9.35 15.33 -0.07
CA VAL A 124 9.09 14.49 1.10
C VAL A 124 8.80 15.36 2.32
N ARG A 125 7.66 15.12 2.93
CA ARG A 125 7.20 15.76 4.18
C ARG A 125 7.36 14.81 5.35
N ASN A 126 7.41 15.35 6.55
CA ASN A 126 7.26 14.57 7.77
C ASN A 126 5.82 14.03 7.86
N THR A 127 5.60 13.10 8.77
CA THR A 127 4.32 12.42 8.94
C THR A 127 3.70 12.74 10.31
N SER A 128 2.47 13.23 10.33
CA SER A 128 1.66 13.27 11.55
C SER A 128 0.94 11.92 11.71
N ILE A 129 1.33 11.14 12.71
CA ILE A 129 0.67 9.86 13.02
C ILE A 129 -0.49 10.15 13.95
N MET A 130 -1.69 10.12 13.39
CA MET A 130 -2.92 10.43 14.08
C MET A 130 -3.58 9.13 14.56
N ILE A 131 -3.75 8.99 15.87
CA ILE A 131 -4.33 7.81 16.51
C ILE A 131 -5.60 8.21 17.25
N LEU A 132 -6.74 7.60 16.87
CA LEU A 132 -7.98 7.72 17.62
C LEU A 132 -8.02 6.60 18.65
N SER A 133 -7.98 6.94 19.93
CA SER A 133 -7.94 6.00 21.05
C SER A 133 -9.30 5.86 21.71
N TYR A 134 -9.72 4.63 21.94
CA TYR A 134 -10.85 4.31 22.81
C TYR A 134 -10.61 2.99 23.52
N ASN A 135 -10.24 3.02 24.82
CA ASN A 135 -9.91 1.83 25.62
C ASN A 135 -8.68 1.03 25.08
N ASP A 136 -8.62 -0.27 25.33
CA ASP A 136 -7.61 -1.24 24.84
C ASP A 136 -6.15 -0.89 25.17
N LEU A 137 -5.91 -0.58 26.46
CA LEU A 137 -4.62 -0.08 26.97
C LEU A 137 -3.39 -0.88 26.48
N GLU A 138 -3.44 -2.21 26.52
CA GLU A 138 -2.27 -3.03 26.19
C GLU A 138 -1.92 -2.94 24.70
N ILE A 139 -2.94 -2.96 23.83
CA ILE A 139 -2.71 -2.84 22.38
C ILE A 139 -2.31 -1.41 22.03
N MET A 140 -2.90 -0.41 22.69
CA MET A 140 -2.51 1.00 22.53
C MET A 140 -1.05 1.24 22.87
N LYS A 141 -0.52 0.59 23.93
CA LYS A 141 0.91 0.63 24.26
C LYS A 141 1.77 0.06 23.14
N ASP A 142 1.38 -1.10 22.60
CA ASP A 142 2.12 -1.74 21.51
C ASP A 142 2.01 -0.92 20.20
N CYS A 143 0.87 -0.27 19.94
CA CYS A 143 0.69 0.65 18.82
C CYS A 143 1.69 1.79 18.87
N ILE A 144 1.73 2.56 19.97
CA ILE A 144 2.68 3.68 20.15
C ILE A 144 4.12 3.18 20.10
N LYS A 145 4.41 2.09 20.82
CA LYS A 145 5.76 1.52 20.83
C LYS A 145 6.23 1.11 19.44
N SER A 146 5.35 0.56 18.60
CA SER A 146 5.72 0.18 17.23
C SER A 146 6.09 1.37 16.35
N VAL A 147 5.48 2.53 16.60
CA VAL A 147 5.86 3.79 15.94
C VAL A 147 7.26 4.20 16.38
N GLU A 148 7.52 4.17 17.69
CA GLU A 148 8.84 4.53 18.25
C GLU A 148 9.96 3.60 17.79
N ASP A 149 9.66 2.31 17.65
CA ASP A 149 10.65 1.30 17.27
C ASP A 149 11.00 1.37 15.76
N PHE A 150 10.07 1.83 14.87
CA PHE A 150 10.23 1.68 13.44
C PHE A 150 10.17 2.98 12.62
N CYS A 151 10.00 4.13 13.27
CA CYS A 151 9.97 5.41 12.57
C CYS A 151 11.19 6.28 12.96
N PRO A 152 11.92 6.84 12.00
CA PRO A 152 13.09 7.68 12.29
C PRO A 152 12.72 8.91 13.12
N ALA A 153 13.48 9.15 14.18
CA ALA A 153 13.27 10.32 15.04
C ALA A 153 13.39 11.63 14.24
N GLY A 154 12.52 12.60 14.54
CA GLY A 154 12.48 13.89 13.86
C GLY A 154 11.71 13.89 12.51
N THR A 155 11.22 12.73 12.04
CA THR A 155 10.44 12.62 10.80
C THR A 155 8.94 12.48 11.05
N PHE A 156 8.54 12.37 12.30
CA PHE A 156 7.13 12.22 12.70
C PHE A 156 6.77 13.03 13.95
N GLU A 157 5.48 13.23 14.12
CA GLU A 157 4.83 13.55 15.39
C GLU A 157 3.69 12.56 15.64
N ILE A 158 3.31 12.37 16.90
CA ILE A 158 2.12 11.59 17.26
C ILE A 158 1.04 12.54 17.77
N VAL A 159 -0.16 12.38 17.21
CA VAL A 159 -1.37 13.09 17.65
C VAL A 159 -2.39 12.05 18.10
N VAL A 160 -2.66 11.98 19.39
CA VAL A 160 -3.65 11.07 19.97
C VAL A 160 -4.90 11.84 20.36
N VAL A 161 -6.05 11.36 19.90
CA VAL A 161 -7.37 11.77 20.39
C VAL A 161 -7.93 10.68 21.27
N ASP A 162 -7.97 10.87 22.58
CA ASP A 162 -8.71 9.98 23.49
C ASP A 162 -10.20 10.27 23.37
N ASN A 163 -10.93 9.35 22.80
CA ASN A 163 -12.35 9.46 22.50
C ASN A 163 -13.24 9.10 23.68
N ALA A 164 -12.92 9.63 24.87
CA ALA A 164 -13.56 9.39 26.15
C ALA A 164 -13.40 7.94 26.64
N SER A 165 -12.17 7.43 26.66
CA SER A 165 -11.88 6.11 27.24
C SER A 165 -12.36 5.97 28.67
N THR A 166 -12.97 4.82 28.96
CA THR A 166 -13.52 4.46 30.27
C THR A 166 -12.70 3.39 31.00
N GLN A 167 -11.80 2.72 30.28
CA GLN A 167 -10.89 1.72 30.86
C GLN A 167 -9.85 2.42 31.74
N GLU A 168 -9.69 1.92 32.98
CA GLU A 168 -8.69 2.39 33.93
C GLU A 168 -7.27 2.30 33.33
N GLY A 169 -6.46 3.32 33.53
CA GLY A 169 -5.07 3.39 33.10
C GLY A 169 -4.84 3.93 31.69
N VAL A 170 -5.84 4.02 30.82
CA VAL A 170 -5.65 4.52 29.44
C VAL A 170 -5.26 5.99 29.42
N ARG A 171 -6.03 6.85 30.07
CA ARG A 171 -5.76 8.29 30.11
C ARG A 171 -4.49 8.63 30.86
N GLU A 172 -4.24 7.92 31.96
CA GLU A 172 -3.02 8.05 32.74
C GLU A 172 -1.80 7.73 31.90
N TYR A 173 -1.81 6.60 31.18
CA TYR A 173 -0.75 6.21 30.25
C TYR A 173 -0.51 7.25 29.16
N LEU A 174 -1.56 7.75 28.52
CA LEU A 174 -1.45 8.73 27.44
C LEU A 174 -0.87 10.07 27.94
N ARG A 175 -1.25 10.53 29.15
CA ARG A 175 -0.69 11.73 29.77
C ARG A 175 0.78 11.54 30.14
N GLU A 176 1.14 10.40 30.76
CA GLU A 176 2.53 10.05 31.07
C GLU A 176 3.37 10.00 29.78
N LYS A 177 2.83 9.44 28.72
CA LYS A 177 3.51 9.35 27.44
C LYS A 177 3.75 10.72 26.82
N ARG A 178 2.75 11.60 26.81
CA ARG A 178 2.89 12.99 26.39
C ARG A 178 4.00 13.72 27.17
N ASP A 179 4.04 13.52 28.48
CA ASP A 179 4.97 14.25 29.35
C ASP A 179 6.40 13.69 29.29
N SER A 180 6.59 12.47 28.79
CA SER A 180 7.90 11.77 28.73
C SER A 180 8.47 11.59 27.33
N ALA A 181 7.71 11.82 26.26
CA ALA A 181 8.17 11.65 24.89
C ALA A 181 9.27 12.67 24.54
N ASP A 182 10.29 12.21 23.82
CA ASP A 182 11.39 13.05 23.29
C ASP A 182 11.12 13.52 21.84
N TYR A 183 9.90 13.30 21.35
CA TYR A 183 9.36 13.74 20.07
C TYR A 183 8.03 14.48 20.27
N PRO A 184 7.53 15.23 19.28
CA PRO A 184 6.27 15.93 19.41
C PRO A 184 5.10 14.97 19.63
N PHE A 185 4.48 15.04 20.80
CA PHE A 185 3.31 14.23 21.18
C PHE A 185 2.17 15.14 21.62
N ILE A 186 1.08 15.12 20.88
CA ILE A 186 -0.12 15.93 21.13
C ILE A 186 -1.22 15.00 21.64
N LEU A 187 -1.78 15.31 22.80
CA LEU A 187 -2.91 14.58 23.39
C LEU A 187 -4.14 15.49 23.47
N ILE A 188 -5.23 15.01 22.90
CA ILE A 188 -6.55 15.63 22.97
C ILE A 188 -7.48 14.67 23.69
N GLU A 189 -8.16 15.13 24.73
CA GLU A 189 -9.07 14.31 25.53
C GLU A 189 -10.50 14.80 25.32
N ASN A 190 -11.32 14.01 24.63
CA ASN A 190 -12.73 14.30 24.46
C ASN A 190 -13.51 14.03 25.76
N GLU A 191 -14.56 14.79 26.00
CA GLU A 191 -15.48 14.60 27.13
C GLU A 191 -16.45 13.43 26.89
N GLU A 192 -16.78 13.16 25.60
CA GLU A 192 -17.66 12.09 25.16
C GLU A 192 -17.09 11.38 23.92
N ASN A 193 -17.52 10.14 23.64
CA ASN A 193 -17.16 9.44 22.42
C ASN A 193 -17.95 10.04 21.24
N VAL A 194 -17.24 10.76 20.39
CA VAL A 194 -17.82 11.49 19.25
C VAL A 194 -17.87 10.66 17.96
N GLY A 195 -17.48 9.39 18.00
CA GLY A 195 -17.39 8.49 16.85
C GLY A 195 -16.06 8.63 16.09
N PHE A 196 -15.88 7.75 15.08
CA PHE A 196 -14.60 7.65 14.36
C PHE A 196 -14.36 8.86 13.44
N PRO A 197 -15.26 9.24 12.49
CA PRO A 197 -14.99 10.34 11.57
C PRO A 197 -14.69 11.66 12.26
N LYS A 198 -15.52 12.02 13.26
CA LYS A 198 -15.34 13.27 14.00
C LYS A 198 -14.10 13.24 14.90
N GLY A 199 -13.80 12.12 15.55
CA GLY A 199 -12.58 11.95 16.34
C GLY A 199 -11.32 12.12 15.46
N CYS A 200 -11.32 11.50 14.27
CA CYS A 200 -10.24 11.64 13.29
C CYS A 200 -10.09 13.07 12.77
N ASN A 201 -11.19 13.79 12.53
CA ASN A 201 -11.14 15.20 12.11
C ASN A 201 -10.55 16.10 13.20
N ILE A 202 -10.90 15.88 14.47
CA ILE A 202 -10.32 16.60 15.60
C ILE A 202 -8.79 16.41 15.63
N GLY A 203 -8.32 15.16 15.47
CA GLY A 203 -6.90 14.86 15.42
C GLY A 203 -6.22 15.50 14.20
N ALA A 204 -6.80 15.35 13.01
CA ALA A 204 -6.27 15.92 11.77
C ALA A 204 -6.13 17.46 11.81
N ALA A 205 -7.06 18.13 12.48
CA ALA A 205 -7.00 19.60 12.68
C ALA A 205 -5.83 20.04 13.58
N SER A 206 -5.34 19.14 14.43
CA SER A 206 -4.23 19.38 15.37
C SER A 206 -2.86 18.91 14.83
N CYS A 207 -2.85 18.17 13.72
CA CYS A 207 -1.63 17.78 13.03
C CYS A 207 -0.90 18.99 12.43
N ASN A 208 0.43 18.91 12.38
CA ASN A 208 1.24 19.89 11.68
C ASN A 208 0.77 20.04 10.23
N LYS A 209 0.55 21.28 9.79
CA LYS A 209 -0.05 21.56 8.47
C LYS A 209 0.88 21.28 7.30
N ASP A 210 2.17 21.15 7.56
CA ASP A 210 3.18 20.81 6.56
C ASP A 210 3.42 19.30 6.43
N ASN A 211 2.88 18.48 7.33
CA ASN A 211 3.04 17.04 7.34
C ASN A 211 1.95 16.33 6.52
N ASP A 212 2.28 15.20 5.93
CA ASP A 212 1.28 14.20 5.53
C ASP A 212 0.64 13.58 6.78
N ILE A 213 -0.57 13.03 6.66
CA ILE A 213 -1.26 12.44 7.82
C ILE A 213 -1.38 10.94 7.64
N PHE A 214 -0.93 10.20 8.63
CA PHE A 214 -1.13 8.78 8.76
C PHE A 214 -2.17 8.48 9.84
N PHE A 215 -3.39 8.15 9.42
CA PHE A 215 -4.45 7.68 10.32
C PHE A 215 -4.16 6.24 10.68
N LEU A 216 -3.99 5.97 11.96
CA LEU A 216 -3.66 4.65 12.51
C LEU A 216 -4.63 4.30 13.62
N ASN A 217 -5.29 3.16 13.54
CA ASN A 217 -6.13 2.66 14.61
C ASN A 217 -5.29 2.34 15.84
N ASN A 218 -5.84 2.58 17.03
CA ASN A 218 -5.16 2.28 18.29
C ASN A 218 -4.95 0.77 18.55
N ASP A 219 -5.58 -0.09 17.77
CA ASP A 219 -5.43 -1.54 17.78
C ASP A 219 -4.64 -2.09 16.58
N ALA A 220 -3.88 -1.21 15.92
CA ALA A 220 -2.93 -1.56 14.86
C ALA A 220 -1.48 -1.48 15.38
N VAL A 221 -0.63 -2.40 14.95
CA VAL A 221 0.80 -2.47 15.33
C VAL A 221 1.64 -2.44 14.05
N LEU A 222 2.49 -1.43 13.92
CA LEU A 222 3.42 -1.34 12.80
C LEU A 222 4.39 -2.53 12.82
N MET A 223 4.67 -3.05 11.65
CA MET A 223 5.79 -3.95 11.45
C MET A 223 6.99 -3.19 10.89
N GLN A 224 8.17 -3.75 11.04
CA GLN A 224 9.40 -3.11 10.59
C GLN A 224 9.30 -2.65 9.14
N ASN A 225 9.66 -1.40 8.87
CA ASN A 225 9.61 -0.73 7.58
C ASN A 225 8.21 -0.51 6.97
N SER A 226 7.12 -0.85 7.67
CA SER A 226 5.77 -0.73 7.08
C SER A 226 5.41 0.71 6.70
N LEU A 227 5.62 1.70 7.57
CA LEU A 227 5.36 3.11 7.25
C LEU A 227 6.34 3.64 6.18
N PHE A 228 7.61 3.18 6.20
CA PHE A 228 8.56 3.52 5.14
C PHE A 228 8.02 3.14 3.76
N PHE A 229 7.52 1.91 3.58
CA PHE A 229 6.98 1.48 2.29
C PHE A 229 5.68 2.19 1.91
N LEU A 230 4.85 2.59 2.87
CA LEU A 230 3.71 3.47 2.59
C LEU A 230 4.15 4.84 2.09
N ARG A 231 5.19 5.43 2.70
CA ARG A 231 5.77 6.70 2.25
C ARG A 231 6.41 6.55 0.87
N MET A 232 7.14 5.47 0.59
CA MET A 232 7.65 5.15 -0.74
C MET A 232 6.53 5.12 -1.79
N GLY A 233 5.38 4.54 -1.45
CA GLY A 233 4.19 4.55 -2.31
C GLY A 233 3.60 5.93 -2.49
N LEU A 234 3.46 6.72 -1.42
CA LEU A 234 2.90 8.06 -1.49
C LEU A 234 3.73 9.01 -2.37
N TYR A 235 5.04 8.81 -2.39
CA TYR A 235 5.98 9.60 -3.18
C TYR A 235 6.41 8.94 -4.50
N ASP A 236 5.72 7.85 -4.92
CA ASP A 236 5.95 7.22 -6.22
C ASP A 236 5.63 8.18 -7.39
N SER A 237 4.52 8.88 -7.31
CA SER A 237 4.18 9.95 -8.25
C SER A 237 3.43 11.11 -7.56
N ARG A 238 3.22 12.22 -8.30
CA ARG A 238 2.46 13.38 -7.79
C ARG A 238 0.96 13.12 -7.68
N ASP A 239 0.47 12.13 -8.40
CA ASP A 239 -0.95 11.82 -8.49
C ASP A 239 -1.40 10.88 -7.36
N VAL A 240 -0.47 10.37 -6.54
CA VAL A 240 -0.81 9.51 -5.40
C VAL A 240 -1.32 10.35 -4.24
N GLY A 241 -2.56 10.11 -3.85
CA GLY A 241 -3.22 10.81 -2.73
C GLY A 241 -3.22 10.01 -1.45
N SER A 242 -3.23 8.67 -1.52
CA SER A 242 -3.27 7.83 -0.34
C SER A 242 -2.61 6.48 -0.54
N CYS A 243 -2.11 5.92 0.57
CA CYS A 243 -1.54 4.57 0.64
C CYS A 243 -2.06 3.84 1.88
N SER A 244 -2.24 2.52 1.76
CA SER A 244 -2.53 1.63 2.88
C SER A 244 -1.77 0.31 2.75
N ALA A 245 -1.67 -0.41 3.86
CA ALA A 245 -0.94 -1.66 3.96
C ALA A 245 -1.87 -2.89 3.83
N PHE A 246 -1.29 -4.04 3.52
CA PHE A 246 -1.93 -5.31 3.81
C PHE A 246 -1.97 -5.58 5.32
N SER A 247 -2.95 -6.38 5.74
CA SER A 247 -3.19 -6.73 7.13
C SER A 247 -3.71 -8.16 7.28
N ASN A 248 -3.79 -8.63 8.50
CA ASN A 248 -4.49 -9.85 8.87
C ASN A 248 -5.99 -9.65 9.10
N SER A 249 -6.47 -8.41 9.14
CA SER A 249 -7.88 -8.08 9.46
C SER A 249 -8.24 -6.69 8.91
N ALA A 250 -8.42 -6.59 7.59
CA ALA A 250 -8.85 -5.36 6.95
C ALA A 250 -9.53 -5.67 5.61
N SER A 251 -10.83 -5.42 5.50
CA SER A 251 -11.65 -5.74 4.33
C SER A 251 -10.97 -5.41 2.99
N LEU A 252 -10.83 -6.39 2.09
CA LEU A 252 -10.18 -6.30 0.79
C LEU A 252 -8.66 -6.00 0.81
N GLN A 253 -8.04 -6.00 2.00
CA GLN A 253 -6.60 -5.80 2.22
C GLN A 253 -6.02 -6.91 3.09
N GLU A 254 -6.72 -8.02 3.24
CA GLU A 254 -6.28 -9.15 4.02
C GLU A 254 -5.27 -10.01 3.27
N VAL A 255 -4.27 -10.50 4.00
CA VAL A 255 -3.41 -11.57 3.54
C VAL A 255 -4.07 -12.91 3.86
N ASP A 256 -3.76 -13.91 3.05
CA ASP A 256 -4.15 -15.28 3.37
C ASP A 256 -3.43 -15.75 4.63
N THR A 257 -4.19 -16.27 5.59
CA THR A 257 -3.68 -16.75 6.88
C THR A 257 -3.79 -18.25 7.05
N ASP A 258 -4.31 -18.98 6.07
CA ASP A 258 -4.54 -20.42 6.16
C ASP A 258 -3.24 -21.22 6.42
N ASP A 259 -2.11 -20.75 5.88
CA ASP A 259 -0.79 -21.34 6.10
C ASP A 259 -0.12 -20.88 7.42
N LEU A 260 -0.71 -19.91 8.13
CA LEU A 260 -0.09 -19.32 9.33
C LEU A 260 -0.61 -19.95 10.63
N TRP A 261 -1.90 -20.33 10.66
CA TRP A 261 -2.53 -20.99 11.80
C TRP A 261 -3.86 -21.66 11.43
N ASP A 262 -4.20 -22.74 12.12
CA ASP A 262 -5.52 -23.40 12.01
C ASP A 262 -6.59 -22.61 12.81
N GLU A 263 -6.22 -22.08 14.00
CA GLU A 263 -7.06 -21.23 14.84
C GLU A 263 -6.26 -19.98 15.23
N ARG A 264 -6.92 -18.81 15.23
CA ARG A 264 -6.26 -17.55 15.59
C ARG A 264 -5.67 -17.63 17.01
N PRO A 265 -4.35 -17.46 17.16
CA PRO A 265 -3.71 -17.52 18.46
C PRO A 265 -4.00 -16.27 19.31
N PRO A 266 -3.62 -16.28 20.61
CA PRO A 266 -3.68 -15.10 21.44
C PRO A 266 -2.90 -13.93 20.85
N TYR A 267 -3.32 -12.70 21.16
CA TYR A 267 -2.82 -11.45 20.59
C TYR A 267 -1.29 -11.37 20.47
N LYS A 268 -0.54 -11.59 21.57
CA LYS A 268 0.92 -11.49 21.56
C LYS A 268 1.59 -12.50 20.62
N GLU A 269 1.07 -13.70 20.55
CA GLU A 269 1.55 -14.74 19.66
C GLU A 269 1.23 -14.42 18.21
N ALA A 270 0.02 -13.90 17.92
CA ALA A 270 -0.37 -13.43 16.60
C ALA A 270 0.59 -12.33 16.10
N VAL A 271 0.90 -11.34 16.94
CA VAL A 271 1.85 -10.28 16.60
C VAL A 271 3.23 -10.85 16.22
N GLU A 272 3.74 -11.85 16.98
CA GLU A 272 5.04 -12.47 16.67
C GLU A 272 5.03 -13.27 15.36
N ILE A 273 3.93 -13.96 15.03
CA ILE A 273 3.76 -14.65 13.75
C ILE A 273 3.83 -13.63 12.62
N PHE A 274 3.11 -12.51 12.75
CA PHE A 274 3.09 -11.47 11.70
C PHE A 274 4.39 -10.65 11.65
N ARG A 275 5.16 -10.54 12.71
CA ARG A 275 6.54 -10.01 12.62
C ARG A 275 7.42 -10.85 11.70
N LYS A 276 7.31 -12.18 11.79
CA LYS A 276 8.03 -13.11 10.90
C LYS A 276 7.52 -13.03 9.46
N TYR A 277 6.21 -12.91 9.29
CA TYR A 277 5.59 -12.71 7.98
C TYR A 277 6.07 -11.39 7.32
N ALA A 278 6.01 -10.30 8.06
CA ALA A 278 6.41 -8.98 7.59
C ALA A 278 7.90 -8.94 7.20
N ARG A 279 8.80 -9.57 7.97
CA ARG A 279 10.22 -9.65 7.63
C ARG A 279 10.47 -10.18 6.21
N LYS A 280 9.67 -11.14 5.75
CA LYS A 280 9.79 -11.73 4.41
C LYS A 280 9.08 -10.94 3.32
N ASN A 281 8.01 -10.23 3.68
CA ASN A 281 7.09 -9.63 2.73
C ASN A 281 7.21 -8.10 2.63
N SER A 282 7.66 -7.42 3.72
CA SER A 282 7.93 -5.99 3.72
C SER A 282 9.35 -5.70 3.25
N VAL A 283 9.56 -5.90 1.95
CA VAL A 283 10.82 -5.72 1.25
C VAL A 283 10.59 -4.94 -0.05
N PRO A 284 11.62 -4.32 -0.65
CA PRO A 284 11.47 -3.69 -1.96
C PRO A 284 10.94 -4.68 -3.00
N LYS A 285 10.04 -4.22 -3.86
CA LYS A 285 9.45 -4.99 -4.97
C LYS A 285 9.40 -4.09 -6.21
N HIS A 286 9.54 -4.64 -7.40
CA HIS A 286 9.47 -3.88 -8.65
C HIS A 286 8.13 -3.20 -8.88
N LEU A 287 7.03 -3.84 -8.51
CA LEU A 287 5.66 -3.36 -8.73
C LEU A 287 4.82 -3.56 -7.46
N PRO A 288 5.11 -2.80 -6.39
CA PRO A 288 4.49 -3.04 -5.09
C PRO A 288 3.10 -2.41 -4.96
N TYR A 289 2.69 -1.53 -5.88
CA TYR A 289 1.53 -0.67 -5.70
C TYR A 289 0.34 -1.16 -6.50
N ILE A 290 -0.69 -1.61 -5.78
CA ILE A 290 -1.95 -2.06 -6.37
C ILE A 290 -2.93 -0.89 -6.33
N LYS A 291 -3.34 -0.39 -7.49
CA LYS A 291 -4.31 0.71 -7.57
C LYS A 291 -5.67 0.28 -7.06
N ARG A 292 -6.26 1.09 -6.21
CA ARG A 292 -7.60 0.90 -5.63
C ARG A 292 -8.39 2.20 -5.74
N PHE A 293 -9.70 2.13 -5.69
CA PHE A 293 -10.56 3.31 -5.55
C PHE A 293 -11.07 3.49 -4.12
N ARG A 294 -10.74 2.57 -3.24
CA ARG A 294 -11.01 2.61 -1.81
C ARG A 294 -9.91 1.88 -1.04
N LEU A 295 -9.59 2.39 0.13
CA LEU A 295 -8.68 1.78 1.10
C LEU A 295 -9.34 1.81 2.47
N THR A 296 -9.07 0.80 3.30
CA THR A 296 -9.61 0.71 4.66
C THR A 296 -8.89 1.65 5.60
N GLY A 297 -9.65 2.35 6.45
CA GLY A 297 -9.17 3.41 7.32
C GLY A 297 -8.34 2.97 8.54
N PHE A 298 -8.06 1.65 8.76
CA PHE A 298 -7.31 1.17 9.92
C PHE A 298 -5.86 1.68 9.95
N ALA A 299 -5.26 1.87 8.78
CA ALA A 299 -3.89 2.38 8.58
C ALA A 299 -3.83 3.08 7.21
N LEU A 300 -4.12 4.37 7.18
CA LEU A 300 -4.30 5.13 5.95
C LEU A 300 -3.40 6.36 5.93
N LEU A 301 -2.40 6.35 5.05
CA LEU A 301 -1.53 7.49 4.81
C LEU A 301 -2.11 8.37 3.70
N LEU A 302 -2.33 9.65 4.00
CA LEU A 302 -2.85 10.67 3.08
C LEU A 302 -1.81 11.75 2.81
N SER A 303 -1.62 12.11 1.55
CA SER A 303 -0.79 13.27 1.21
C SER A 303 -1.48 14.57 1.63
N ARG A 304 -0.70 15.54 2.08
CA ARG A 304 -1.23 16.88 2.45
C ARG A 304 -1.91 17.58 1.27
N ASP A 305 -1.40 17.34 0.06
CA ASP A 305 -1.96 17.92 -1.16
C ASP A 305 -3.34 17.33 -1.49
N ALA A 306 -3.50 16.02 -1.31
CA ALA A 306 -4.80 15.36 -1.46
C ALA A 306 -5.80 15.86 -0.41
N ILE A 307 -5.39 15.96 0.87
CA ILE A 307 -6.23 16.53 1.93
C ILE A 307 -6.67 17.94 1.55
N GLY A 308 -5.75 18.80 1.11
CA GLY A 308 -6.07 20.17 0.69
C GLY A 308 -7.07 20.26 -0.46
N SER A 309 -7.13 19.22 -1.30
CA SER A 309 -8.02 19.17 -2.47
C SER A 309 -9.42 18.66 -2.16
N ILE A 310 -9.56 17.78 -1.14
CA ILE A 310 -10.83 17.11 -0.85
C ILE A 310 -11.50 17.56 0.45
N ALA A 311 -10.75 18.19 1.37
CA ALA A 311 -11.30 18.61 2.65
C ALA A 311 -12.33 19.75 2.45
N SER A 312 -13.52 19.55 2.98
CA SER A 312 -14.54 20.58 3.07
C SER A 312 -14.53 21.15 4.49
N ASP A 313 -14.40 22.45 4.61
CA ASP A 313 -14.36 23.14 5.92
C ASP A 313 -13.29 22.56 6.88
N GLY A 314 -12.18 22.02 6.34
CA GLY A 314 -11.10 21.42 7.10
C GLY A 314 -11.33 19.99 7.55
N GLN A 315 -12.45 19.36 7.17
CA GLN A 315 -12.80 17.97 7.50
C GLN A 315 -12.27 17.01 6.45
N VAL A 316 -11.48 16.03 6.88
CA VAL A 316 -10.97 14.93 6.04
C VAL A 316 -12.07 13.89 5.82
N PHE A 317 -12.71 13.46 6.89
CA PHE A 317 -13.83 12.51 6.86
C PHE A 317 -15.18 13.24 6.97
N ASP A 318 -16.19 12.73 6.28
CA ASP A 318 -17.55 13.24 6.41
C ASP A 318 -18.19 12.73 7.72
N GLU A 319 -18.47 13.65 8.62
CA GLU A 319 -19.06 13.33 9.95
C GLU A 319 -20.47 12.77 9.87
N ALA A 320 -21.14 12.87 8.72
CA ALA A 320 -22.43 12.21 8.50
C ALA A 320 -22.36 10.69 8.66
N PHE A 321 -21.15 10.11 8.50
CA PHE A 321 -20.93 8.67 8.73
C PHE A 321 -20.71 8.29 10.20
N SER A 322 -20.77 9.23 11.14
CA SER A 322 -20.69 8.89 12.58
C SER A 322 -21.82 7.93 13.00
N PRO A 323 -21.57 6.95 13.90
CA PRO A 323 -20.35 6.82 14.68
C PRO A 323 -19.16 6.14 13.95
N ALA A 324 -19.38 5.34 12.89
CA ALA A 324 -18.35 4.66 12.12
C ALA A 324 -18.92 3.98 10.88
N TYR A 325 -18.03 3.53 9.99
CA TYR A 325 -18.21 2.76 8.76
C TYR A 325 -18.63 3.61 7.56
N PHE A 326 -18.01 3.29 6.41
CA PHE A 326 -18.16 3.93 5.10
C PHE A 326 -17.58 5.35 4.97
N GLU A 327 -17.00 5.93 6.02
CA GLU A 327 -16.25 7.20 5.95
C GLU A 327 -14.98 7.08 5.10
N ASP A 328 -14.32 5.94 5.16
CA ASP A 328 -13.14 5.59 4.35
C ASP A 328 -13.54 5.32 2.88
N ASP A 329 -14.66 4.67 2.65
CA ASP A 329 -15.25 4.49 1.32
C ASP A 329 -15.62 5.82 0.67
N ASP A 330 -16.25 6.72 1.42
CA ASP A 330 -16.57 8.08 1.00
C ASP A 330 -15.30 8.87 0.65
N LEU A 331 -14.29 8.77 1.51
CA LEU A 331 -13.00 9.39 1.28
C LEU A 331 -12.35 8.88 -0.01
N GLY A 332 -12.37 7.56 -0.24
CA GLY A 332 -11.83 6.94 -1.45
C GLY A 332 -12.49 7.46 -2.72
N ILE A 333 -13.82 7.59 -2.74
CA ILE A 333 -14.56 8.15 -3.88
C ILE A 333 -14.20 9.63 -4.09
N ARG A 334 -14.07 10.42 -3.03
CA ARG A 334 -13.68 11.85 -3.13
C ARG A 334 -12.27 12.00 -3.69
N LEU A 335 -11.31 11.18 -3.25
CA LEU A 335 -9.93 11.15 -3.76
C LEU A 335 -9.88 10.81 -5.24
N ALA A 336 -10.53 9.71 -5.65
CA ALA A 336 -10.57 9.32 -7.06
C ALA A 336 -11.21 10.40 -7.95
N ARG A 337 -12.29 11.06 -7.49
CA ARG A 337 -12.92 12.17 -8.22
C ARG A 337 -12.06 13.42 -8.28
N ALA A 338 -11.21 13.65 -7.29
CA ALA A 338 -10.24 14.74 -7.29
C ALA A 338 -9.02 14.45 -8.18
N GLY A 339 -8.91 13.24 -8.74
CA GLY A 339 -7.86 12.82 -9.66
C GLY A 339 -6.67 12.13 -8.98
N PHE A 340 -6.80 11.73 -7.71
CA PHE A 340 -5.74 11.05 -6.98
C PHE A 340 -5.82 9.54 -7.10
N ASP A 341 -4.69 8.91 -7.37
CA ASP A 341 -4.49 7.47 -7.24
C ASP A 341 -4.41 7.07 -5.76
N GLN A 342 -4.85 5.86 -5.46
CA GLN A 342 -4.81 5.27 -4.13
C GLN A 342 -4.12 3.90 -4.23
N TYR A 343 -3.11 3.68 -3.41
CA TYR A 343 -2.25 2.50 -3.49
C TYR A 343 -2.43 1.58 -2.29
N LEU A 344 -2.76 0.32 -2.55
CA LEU A 344 -2.54 -0.77 -1.61
C LEU A 344 -1.11 -1.28 -1.82
N CYS A 345 -0.24 -1.09 -0.82
CA CYS A 345 1.18 -1.39 -0.91
C CYS A 345 1.46 -2.85 -0.53
N SER A 346 1.78 -3.70 -1.52
CA SER A 346 2.02 -5.14 -1.31
C SER A 346 3.33 -5.44 -0.57
N ASN A 347 4.17 -4.43 -0.40
CA ASN A 347 5.42 -4.47 0.37
C ASN A 347 5.28 -3.82 1.76
N SER A 348 4.08 -3.53 2.20
CA SER A 348 3.79 -3.03 3.55
C SER A 348 2.76 -3.91 4.24
N PHE A 349 3.08 -4.34 5.46
CA PHE A 349 2.17 -5.11 6.31
C PHE A 349 2.07 -4.45 7.69
N ILE A 350 0.83 -4.26 8.16
CA ILE A 350 0.52 -3.73 9.48
C ILE A 350 -0.45 -4.69 10.17
N TYR A 351 -0.08 -5.16 11.37
CA TYR A 351 -0.98 -6.00 12.14
C TYR A 351 -2.17 -5.17 12.64
N HIS A 352 -3.37 -5.71 12.51
CA HIS A 352 -4.59 -5.11 13.02
C HIS A 352 -5.31 -6.12 13.90
N ASN A 353 -5.54 -5.79 15.16
CA ASN A 353 -6.19 -6.72 16.06
C ASN A 353 -7.63 -6.99 15.63
N GLY A 354 -8.35 -5.97 15.20
CA GLY A 354 -9.68 -6.07 14.62
C GLY A 354 -10.70 -6.81 15.51
N GLY A 355 -11.96 -6.76 15.15
CA GLY A 355 -12.97 -7.67 15.70
C GLY A 355 -13.73 -7.22 16.94
N ASN A 356 -13.33 -6.15 17.63
CA ASN A 356 -14.06 -5.61 18.79
C ASN A 356 -14.56 -4.17 18.53
N GLY A 357 -15.12 -3.93 17.35
CA GLY A 357 -15.79 -2.64 17.09
C GLY A 357 -16.80 -2.33 18.20
N SER A 358 -16.52 -1.30 18.98
CA SER A 358 -17.30 -0.86 20.15
C SER A 358 -18.74 -0.44 19.86
N PHE A 359 -19.19 -0.53 18.64
CA PHE A 359 -20.51 -0.06 18.16
C PHE A 359 -21.30 -1.18 17.47
N GLY A 360 -21.57 -2.30 18.08
CA GLY A 360 -22.48 -3.31 17.51
C GLY A 360 -22.30 -3.46 15.98
N ALA A 361 -21.17 -4.00 15.55
CA ALA A 361 -20.63 -3.91 14.19
C ALA A 361 -21.65 -4.11 13.04
N SER A 362 -22.61 -5.02 13.20
CA SER A 362 -23.62 -5.30 12.17
C SER A 362 -24.59 -4.13 11.93
N LYS A 363 -25.08 -3.50 13.00
CA LYS A 363 -26.05 -2.38 12.87
C LYS A 363 -25.38 -1.12 12.36
N GLY A 364 -24.19 -0.78 12.86
CA GLY A 364 -23.42 0.37 12.39
C GLY A 364 -23.04 0.25 10.93
N MET A 365 -22.67 -0.95 10.50
CA MET A 365 -22.35 -1.26 9.11
C MET A 365 -23.57 -1.08 8.18
N GLU A 366 -24.74 -1.53 8.58
CA GLU A 366 -25.97 -1.38 7.79
C GLU A 366 -26.39 0.09 7.67
N GLU A 367 -26.34 0.84 8.79
CA GLU A 367 -26.64 2.27 8.80
C GLU A 367 -25.63 3.09 7.97
N GLY A 368 -24.34 2.81 8.07
CA GLY A 368 -23.29 3.45 7.28
C GLY A 368 -23.48 3.19 5.79
N ARG A 369 -23.79 1.93 5.40
CA ARG A 369 -24.09 1.56 4.02
C ARG A 369 -25.26 2.34 3.45
N GLN A 370 -26.34 2.46 4.23
CA GLN A 370 -27.52 3.22 3.79
C GLN A 370 -27.18 4.70 3.61
N ARG A 371 -26.42 5.31 4.52
CA ARG A 371 -25.95 6.71 4.39
C ARG A 371 -25.09 6.89 3.14
N PHE A 372 -24.23 5.90 2.84
CA PHE A 372 -23.40 5.93 1.63
C PHE A 372 -24.28 5.90 0.36
N ILE A 373 -25.27 4.99 0.32
CA ILE A 373 -26.23 4.90 -0.79
C ILE A 373 -27.04 6.20 -0.94
N ASP A 374 -27.50 6.76 0.16
CA ASP A 374 -28.27 8.03 0.16
C ASP A 374 -27.41 9.20 -0.37
N LYS A 375 -26.12 9.24 -0.04
CA LYS A 375 -25.20 10.28 -0.48
C LYS A 375 -24.79 10.14 -1.96
N TRP A 376 -24.44 8.92 -2.37
CA TRP A 376 -23.82 8.66 -3.66
C TRP A 376 -24.77 8.08 -4.72
N GLY A 377 -25.91 7.54 -4.32
CA GLY A 377 -26.92 6.94 -5.23
C GLY A 377 -26.58 5.53 -5.69
N PHE A 378 -25.57 4.88 -5.13
CA PHE A 378 -25.19 3.50 -5.46
C PHE A 378 -24.61 2.79 -4.22
N ASP A 379 -24.60 1.45 -4.28
CA ASP A 379 -23.99 0.60 -3.27
C ASP A 379 -22.54 0.28 -3.66
N ILE A 380 -21.57 0.72 -2.87
CA ILE A 380 -20.14 0.53 -3.16
C ILE A 380 -19.72 -0.94 -3.19
N TRP A 381 -20.40 -1.81 -2.44
CA TRP A 381 -20.09 -3.23 -2.44
C TRP A 381 -20.28 -3.88 -3.81
N GLY A 382 -21.24 -3.40 -4.60
CA GLY A 382 -21.45 -3.84 -5.97
C GLY A 382 -20.30 -3.52 -6.93
N TYR A 383 -19.40 -2.60 -6.55
CA TYR A 383 -18.25 -2.19 -7.36
C TYR A 383 -16.90 -2.65 -6.78
N SER A 384 -16.88 -3.15 -5.55
CA SER A 384 -15.63 -3.39 -4.81
C SER A 384 -14.95 -4.71 -5.15
N LEU A 385 -15.72 -5.72 -5.55
CA LEU A 385 -15.20 -7.04 -5.87
C LEU A 385 -14.86 -7.18 -7.35
N PRO A 386 -13.70 -7.73 -7.69
CA PRO A 386 -13.39 -8.12 -9.06
C PRO A 386 -14.30 -9.29 -9.51
N TRP A 387 -14.48 -9.41 -10.78
CA TRP A 387 -15.02 -10.64 -11.39
C TRP A 387 -13.90 -11.68 -11.41
N PHE A 388 -13.71 -12.39 -10.28
CA PHE A 388 -12.56 -13.27 -10.06
C PHE A 388 -12.41 -14.34 -11.13
N GLU A 389 -13.49 -15.08 -11.48
CA GLU A 389 -13.42 -16.14 -12.51
C GLU A 389 -12.90 -15.62 -13.86
N ALA A 390 -13.39 -14.46 -14.28
CA ALA A 390 -12.95 -13.84 -15.53
C ALA A 390 -11.52 -13.30 -15.43
N ALA A 391 -11.18 -12.70 -14.31
CA ALA A 391 -9.86 -12.16 -14.08
C ALA A 391 -8.79 -13.26 -14.01
N ASP A 392 -9.06 -14.36 -13.30
CA ASP A 392 -8.15 -15.49 -13.18
C ASP A 392 -7.90 -16.16 -14.54
N ALA A 393 -8.94 -16.31 -15.36
CA ALA A 393 -8.78 -16.81 -16.74
C ALA A 393 -7.90 -15.89 -17.60
N VAL A 394 -8.01 -14.56 -17.44
CA VAL A 394 -7.12 -13.60 -18.10
C VAL A 394 -5.69 -13.73 -17.61
N ILE A 395 -5.50 -13.87 -16.28
CA ILE A 395 -4.18 -14.00 -15.65
C ILE A 395 -3.47 -15.28 -16.13
N GLU A 396 -4.17 -16.42 -16.18
CA GLU A 396 -3.62 -17.67 -16.70
C GLU A 396 -3.20 -17.52 -18.16
N LEU A 397 -4.07 -16.95 -19.00
CA LEU A 397 -3.76 -16.69 -20.40
C LEU A 397 -2.59 -15.73 -20.58
N ALA A 398 -2.47 -14.72 -19.73
CA ALA A 398 -1.36 -13.77 -19.75
C ALA A 398 -0.03 -14.46 -19.39
N LYS A 399 -0.02 -15.35 -18.40
CA LYS A 399 1.17 -16.15 -18.03
C LYS A 399 1.60 -17.05 -19.20
N GLU A 400 0.67 -17.72 -19.87
CA GLU A 400 0.95 -18.56 -21.05
C GLU A 400 1.55 -17.74 -22.21
N ARG A 401 1.07 -16.50 -22.43
CA ARG A 401 1.50 -15.60 -23.52
C ARG A 401 2.60 -14.61 -23.11
N LYS A 402 3.31 -14.88 -22.02
CA LYS A 402 4.40 -14.01 -21.49
C LYS A 402 3.96 -12.58 -21.15
N GLY A 403 2.74 -12.43 -20.66
CA GLY A 403 2.24 -11.19 -20.07
C GLY A 403 1.68 -10.14 -21.04
N TYR A 404 1.72 -10.34 -22.35
CA TYR A 404 1.20 -9.36 -23.30
C TYR A 404 -0.20 -9.71 -23.81
N LEU A 405 -1.22 -9.07 -23.23
CA LEU A 405 -2.62 -9.21 -23.68
C LEU A 405 -3.30 -7.85 -23.75
N LYS A 406 -4.28 -7.73 -24.66
CA LYS A 406 -5.24 -6.63 -24.69
C LYS A 406 -6.61 -7.14 -24.30
N VAL A 407 -7.14 -6.63 -23.20
CA VAL A 407 -8.43 -6.99 -22.61
C VAL A 407 -9.38 -5.81 -22.75
N LEU A 408 -10.61 -6.07 -23.19
CA LEU A 408 -11.71 -5.11 -23.16
C LEU A 408 -12.75 -5.60 -22.16
N ASP A 409 -13.03 -4.82 -21.14
CA ASP A 409 -14.08 -5.08 -20.17
C ASP A 409 -15.28 -4.18 -20.42
N PHE A 410 -16.38 -4.75 -20.93
CA PHE A 410 -17.63 -4.04 -21.21
C PHE A 410 -18.45 -3.72 -19.96
N THR A 411 -18.07 -4.22 -18.81
CA THR A 411 -18.80 -4.04 -17.55
C THR A 411 -17.84 -3.63 -16.43
N CYS A 412 -16.86 -2.78 -16.76
CA CYS A 412 -15.73 -2.55 -15.87
C CYS A 412 -16.08 -1.83 -14.55
N GLY A 413 -17.28 -1.23 -14.43
CA GLY A 413 -17.70 -0.52 -13.21
C GLY A 413 -16.67 0.52 -12.78
N PHE A 414 -16.12 0.38 -11.57
CA PHE A 414 -15.02 1.21 -11.06
C PHE A 414 -13.62 0.63 -11.36
N GLY A 415 -13.52 -0.46 -12.10
CA GLY A 415 -12.25 -1.04 -12.52
C GLY A 415 -11.64 -2.06 -11.54
N ALA A 416 -12.42 -2.63 -10.63
CA ALA A 416 -11.92 -3.63 -9.67
C ALA A 416 -11.29 -4.85 -10.37
N THR A 417 -11.92 -5.37 -11.42
CA THR A 417 -11.41 -6.48 -12.23
C THR A 417 -10.08 -6.11 -12.91
N ALA A 418 -10.00 -4.92 -13.50
CA ALA A 418 -8.78 -4.42 -14.13
C ALA A 418 -7.64 -4.27 -13.11
N SER A 419 -7.93 -3.69 -11.94
CA SER A 419 -6.97 -3.57 -10.83
C SER A 419 -6.41 -4.93 -10.39
N TYR A 420 -7.28 -5.94 -10.25
CA TYR A 420 -6.87 -7.28 -9.86
C TYR A 420 -6.00 -7.95 -10.94
N ILE A 421 -6.38 -7.89 -12.20
CA ILE A 421 -5.57 -8.43 -13.32
C ILE A 421 -4.19 -7.76 -13.34
N LYS A 422 -4.14 -6.43 -13.26
CA LYS A 422 -2.89 -5.67 -13.33
C LYS A 422 -1.99 -5.89 -12.11
N SER A 423 -2.55 -6.21 -10.95
CA SER A 423 -1.76 -6.56 -9.77
C SER A 423 -0.98 -7.87 -9.92
N GLN A 424 -1.48 -8.79 -10.75
CA GLN A 424 -0.86 -10.09 -11.01
C GLN A 424 -0.06 -10.11 -12.33
N CYS A 425 -0.54 -9.36 -13.32
CA CYS A 425 0.05 -9.30 -14.66
C CYS A 425 0.10 -7.83 -15.15
N PRO A 426 1.05 -7.02 -14.69
CA PRO A 426 1.12 -5.59 -14.98
C PRO A 426 1.25 -5.25 -16.47
N GLY A 427 1.79 -6.17 -17.28
CA GLY A 427 1.93 -6.01 -18.73
C GLY A 427 0.63 -6.15 -19.53
N VAL A 428 -0.48 -6.54 -18.89
CA VAL A 428 -1.78 -6.65 -19.54
C VAL A 428 -2.39 -5.25 -19.72
N PHE A 429 -2.74 -4.92 -20.96
CA PHE A 429 -3.51 -3.70 -21.26
C PHE A 429 -5.00 -3.96 -21.04
N VAL A 430 -5.65 -3.18 -20.18
CA VAL A 430 -7.09 -3.30 -19.89
C VAL A 430 -7.80 -2.02 -20.26
N ALA A 431 -8.70 -2.11 -21.25
CA ALA A 431 -9.63 -1.05 -21.61
C ALA A 431 -11.00 -1.32 -20.99
N GLY A 432 -11.69 -0.27 -20.55
CA GLY A 432 -12.98 -0.38 -19.89
C GLY A 432 -14.11 0.37 -20.61
N VAL A 433 -15.31 -0.18 -20.58
CA VAL A 433 -16.54 0.53 -20.95
C VAL A 433 -17.43 0.66 -19.73
N CYS A 434 -17.70 1.89 -19.33
CA CYS A 434 -18.56 2.24 -18.21
C CYS A 434 -19.94 2.70 -18.68
N ARG A 435 -20.96 2.60 -17.84
CA ARG A 435 -22.30 3.09 -18.16
C ARG A 435 -22.42 4.60 -18.00
N THR A 436 -21.69 5.16 -17.05
CA THR A 436 -21.76 6.58 -16.69
C THR A 436 -20.40 7.26 -16.70
N SER A 437 -20.41 8.59 -16.84
CA SER A 437 -19.19 9.41 -16.71
C SER A 437 -18.63 9.36 -15.27
N PHE A 438 -19.47 9.11 -14.28
CA PHE A 438 -19.06 8.95 -12.89
C PHE A 438 -18.22 7.69 -12.72
N GLU A 439 -18.71 6.53 -13.22
CA GLU A 439 -17.96 5.28 -13.20
C GLU A 439 -16.63 5.42 -13.95
N ALA A 440 -16.64 5.97 -15.17
CA ALA A 440 -15.42 6.19 -15.94
C ALA A 440 -14.43 7.13 -15.25
N GLY A 441 -14.94 8.12 -14.51
CA GLY A 441 -14.14 9.02 -13.69
C GLY A 441 -13.35 8.32 -12.58
N ILE A 442 -13.85 7.20 -12.08
CA ILE A 442 -13.17 6.36 -11.08
C ILE A 442 -12.34 5.26 -11.78
N ALA A 443 -12.92 4.56 -12.75
CA ALA A 443 -12.26 3.45 -13.44
C ALA A 443 -10.95 3.83 -14.13
N ARG A 444 -10.79 5.11 -14.54
CA ARG A 444 -9.54 5.61 -15.16
C ARG A 444 -8.28 5.41 -14.30
N HIS A 445 -8.44 5.29 -12.98
CA HIS A 445 -7.33 5.05 -12.08
C HIS A 445 -6.83 3.59 -12.12
N MET A 446 -7.69 2.64 -12.52
CA MET A 446 -7.39 1.21 -12.54
C MET A 446 -7.22 0.63 -13.96
N THR A 447 -7.72 1.32 -14.98
CA THR A 447 -7.66 0.89 -16.40
C THR A 447 -6.61 1.68 -17.17
N ASP A 448 -6.15 1.14 -18.30
CA ASP A 448 -5.22 1.88 -19.20
C ASP A 448 -5.98 2.86 -20.10
N ASP A 449 -7.24 2.55 -20.41
CA ASP A 449 -8.11 3.43 -21.17
C ASP A 449 -9.59 3.14 -20.83
N VAL A 450 -10.45 4.15 -20.89
CA VAL A 450 -11.86 3.99 -20.52
C VAL A 450 -12.76 4.94 -21.30
N VAL A 451 -13.93 4.42 -21.69
CA VAL A 451 -15.01 5.19 -22.28
C VAL A 451 -16.31 4.94 -21.51
N TYR A 452 -17.29 5.80 -21.71
CA TYR A 452 -18.60 5.62 -21.08
C TYR A 452 -19.75 5.87 -22.06
N GLY A 453 -20.88 5.21 -21.81
CA GLY A 453 -22.11 5.34 -22.55
C GLY A 453 -22.93 4.05 -22.59
N GLU A 454 -23.93 4.02 -23.41
CA GLU A 454 -24.75 2.82 -23.63
C GLU A 454 -23.92 1.71 -24.27
N LEU A 455 -23.79 0.57 -23.60
CA LEU A 455 -22.80 -0.49 -23.90
C LEU A 455 -22.88 -0.98 -25.39
N ASN A 456 -24.06 -1.08 -25.93
CA ASN A 456 -24.27 -1.59 -27.26
C ASN A 456 -24.10 -0.56 -28.38
N THR A 457 -24.10 0.74 -28.05
CA THR A 457 -24.14 1.82 -29.07
C THR A 457 -23.05 2.86 -28.88
N VAL A 458 -22.38 2.93 -27.71
CA VAL A 458 -21.30 3.88 -27.49
C VAL A 458 -20.19 3.72 -28.53
N ARG A 459 -19.68 4.83 -29.04
CA ARG A 459 -18.55 4.81 -29.98
C ARG A 459 -17.28 4.40 -29.22
N LEU A 460 -16.68 3.29 -29.65
CA LEU A 460 -15.42 2.82 -29.13
C LEU A 460 -14.26 3.47 -29.90
N PRO A 461 -13.22 3.99 -29.21
CA PRO A 461 -12.07 4.61 -29.86
C PRO A 461 -11.09 3.58 -30.43
N TRP A 462 -11.22 2.32 -30.00
CA TRP A 462 -10.32 1.23 -30.36
C TRP A 462 -10.70 0.63 -31.73
N LYS A 463 -9.70 0.07 -32.39
CA LYS A 463 -9.92 -0.61 -33.69
C LYS A 463 -10.72 -1.89 -33.48
N SER A 464 -11.63 -2.18 -34.40
CA SER A 464 -12.28 -3.50 -34.46
C SER A 464 -11.24 -4.60 -34.59
N HIS A 465 -11.54 -5.76 -34.03
CA HIS A 465 -10.68 -6.95 -34.05
C HIS A 465 -9.27 -6.74 -33.46
N SER A 466 -9.18 -5.99 -32.34
CA SER A 466 -7.88 -5.63 -31.75
C SER A 466 -7.65 -6.17 -30.33
N PHE A 467 -8.66 -6.79 -29.73
CA PHE A 467 -8.55 -7.33 -28.37
C PHE A 467 -8.39 -8.85 -28.37
N ASP A 468 -7.50 -9.32 -27.48
CA ASP A 468 -7.26 -10.74 -27.23
C ASP A 468 -8.39 -11.38 -26.46
N VAL A 469 -8.91 -10.62 -25.48
CA VAL A 469 -9.98 -11.04 -24.59
C VAL A 469 -11.03 -9.94 -24.51
N VAL A 470 -12.30 -10.32 -24.52
CA VAL A 470 -13.42 -9.45 -24.19
C VAL A 470 -14.16 -10.03 -23.00
N LEU A 471 -14.25 -9.25 -21.92
CA LEU A 471 -15.06 -9.55 -20.75
C LEU A 471 -16.43 -8.90 -20.92
N ALA A 472 -17.48 -9.70 -21.03
CA ALA A 472 -18.83 -9.19 -21.19
C ALA A 472 -19.87 -10.26 -20.84
N GLU A 473 -20.90 -9.88 -20.09
CA GLU A 473 -22.09 -10.70 -19.96
C GLU A 473 -23.01 -10.50 -21.17
N THR A 474 -23.38 -11.57 -21.85
CA THR A 474 -24.24 -11.51 -23.02
C THR A 474 -25.66 -11.00 -22.73
N LEU A 475 -26.04 -10.96 -21.46
CA LEU A 475 -27.25 -10.31 -20.98
C LEU A 475 -27.23 -8.79 -21.21
N PHE A 476 -26.07 -8.15 -21.15
CA PHE A 476 -25.91 -6.70 -21.26
C PHE A 476 -25.33 -6.24 -22.59
N VAL A 477 -24.51 -7.08 -23.23
CA VAL A 477 -23.78 -6.74 -24.47
C VAL A 477 -24.06 -7.74 -25.55
N ASN A 478 -24.46 -7.22 -26.73
CA ASN A 478 -24.83 -8.03 -27.91
C ASN A 478 -23.60 -8.84 -28.40
N LYS A 479 -23.79 -10.10 -28.75
CA LYS A 479 -22.75 -10.99 -29.32
C LYS A 479 -22.06 -10.39 -30.56
N ALA A 480 -22.78 -9.66 -31.39
CA ALA A 480 -22.19 -8.96 -32.54
C ALA A 480 -21.19 -7.88 -32.11
N ARG A 481 -21.50 -7.14 -31.06
CA ARG A 481 -20.61 -6.10 -30.47
C ARG A 481 -19.36 -6.70 -29.89
N ILE A 482 -19.49 -7.81 -29.18
CA ILE A 482 -18.36 -8.58 -28.62
C ILE A 482 -17.46 -9.06 -29.77
N GLY A 483 -18.05 -9.69 -30.81
CA GLY A 483 -17.31 -10.20 -31.96
C GLY A 483 -16.62 -9.11 -32.79
N GLU A 484 -17.19 -7.89 -32.86
CA GLU A 484 -16.57 -6.73 -33.50
C GLU A 484 -15.22 -6.36 -32.88
N MET A 485 -15.06 -6.54 -31.58
CA MET A 485 -13.86 -6.12 -30.86
C MET A 485 -12.82 -7.23 -30.75
N LEU A 486 -13.23 -8.51 -30.78
CA LEU A 486 -12.34 -9.65 -30.72
C LEU A 486 -11.51 -9.81 -31.99
N ARG A 487 -10.20 -9.98 -31.87
CA ARG A 487 -9.34 -10.40 -32.96
C ARG A 487 -9.62 -11.86 -33.36
N GLU A 488 -9.09 -12.27 -34.49
CA GLU A 488 -9.10 -13.69 -34.88
C GLU A 488 -8.43 -14.56 -33.82
N GLY A 489 -9.11 -15.60 -33.33
CA GLY A 489 -8.64 -16.45 -32.23
C GLY A 489 -8.69 -15.78 -30.84
N GLY A 490 -9.34 -14.62 -30.72
CA GLY A 490 -9.63 -13.98 -29.43
C GLY A 490 -10.71 -14.71 -28.64
N ILE A 491 -10.73 -14.48 -27.32
CA ILE A 491 -11.58 -15.20 -26.37
C ILE A 491 -12.63 -14.25 -25.79
N HIS A 492 -13.88 -14.67 -25.80
CA HIS A 492 -14.96 -14.05 -25.02
C HIS A 492 -15.07 -14.77 -23.68
N ILE A 493 -15.04 -14.03 -22.57
CA ILE A 493 -15.31 -14.53 -21.23
C ILE A 493 -16.58 -13.83 -20.73
N GLY A 494 -17.61 -14.63 -20.44
CA GLY A 494 -18.90 -14.15 -19.99
C GLY A 494 -19.79 -15.29 -19.54
N ASN A 495 -20.79 -15.00 -18.72
CA ASN A 495 -21.83 -15.98 -18.37
C ASN A 495 -22.80 -16.11 -19.56
N ASP A 496 -22.53 -17.05 -20.44
CA ASP A 496 -23.55 -17.55 -21.38
C ASP A 496 -24.57 -18.37 -20.57
N ARG A 497 -25.61 -17.74 -20.06
CA ARG A 497 -26.80 -18.52 -19.73
C ARG A 497 -27.34 -19.00 -21.08
N GLU A 498 -27.10 -20.28 -21.36
CA GLU A 498 -27.88 -20.96 -22.40
C GLU A 498 -29.36 -20.73 -22.06
N ASP A 499 -30.10 -20.14 -23.00
CA ASP A 499 -31.55 -20.07 -22.95
C ASP A 499 -32.04 -21.53 -22.82
N GLU A 500 -32.37 -21.94 -21.60
CA GLU A 500 -33.23 -23.11 -21.41
C GLU A 500 -34.57 -22.80 -22.07
N LYS A 501 -34.71 -23.30 -23.31
CA LYS A 501 -35.95 -23.37 -24.04
C LYS A 501 -36.86 -24.45 -23.47
#